data_6da39e6ccce75b47d6b63462a0553379
#
_entry.id   6da39e6ccce75b47d6b63462a0553379
#
_cell.length_a   1.000
_cell.length_b   1.000
_cell.length_c   1.000
_cell.angle_alpha   90.00
_cell.angle_beta   90.00
_cell.angle_gamma   90.00
#
_symmetry.space_group_name_H-M   'P 1'
#
loop_
_entity.id
_entity.type
_entity.pdbx_description
1 polymer ?
#
loop_
_entity_poly.entity_id
_entity_poly.type
_entity_poly.pdbx_seq_one_letter_code
_entity_poly.pdbx_strand_id
1 'polypeptide(L)'
;MPATDPSFRRQTALAACLFCCRKSGESEKYMRVFGKINIIGLDNGYGNIKTANGIFPASVTRCEAEPAHAQDVLVYDGKYYVIGAGHREFTLDKVGNQDHYLLTLAGIGQELWCNQLTTAAVHLAVGLPLTWVGDQREQFRAYLSQNRHVDFNWRGIDYHVDLVGVDVYAQGYSAVIPELRKFTGANMLCDIGNGTMIVMAINDRKPVLEQCFTEKYGTYQCVLKAREALTRLCGRTVPDVTIEQVMREGTADIAPEYVQVIREAAADYAAEIMRKLREHEYDPKTMRLWIVGGGGCLIRNFGQYDPNRVTIIGDIHASAKGYEYLAERRLQREARAR
;
A
#
# COMPACT_ATOMS: atom_id res chain seq x y z
N MET A 1 41.38 6.62 10.23
CA MET A 1 40.41 5.89 9.41
C MET A 1 39.98 6.83 8.30
N PRO A 2 40.05 6.48 7.02
CA PRO A 2 39.69 7.38 5.93
C PRO A 2 38.17 7.59 5.91
N ALA A 3 37.76 8.85 5.80
CA ALA A 3 36.38 9.26 5.59
C ALA A 3 35.87 8.60 4.30
N THR A 4 34.76 7.87 4.40
CA THR A 4 34.11 7.24 3.25
C THR A 4 33.52 8.32 2.35
N ASP A 5 34.03 8.39 1.13
CA ASP A 5 33.65 9.30 0.07
C ASP A 5 32.10 9.26 -0.14
N PRO A 6 31.42 10.42 -0.11
CA PRO A 6 29.99 10.52 -0.39
C PRO A 6 29.59 9.98 -1.77
N SER A 7 30.50 9.99 -2.76
CA SER A 7 30.29 9.47 -4.10
C SER A 7 30.13 7.94 -4.11
N PHE A 8 30.82 7.22 -3.24
CA PHE A 8 30.73 5.77 -3.10
C PHE A 8 29.39 5.34 -2.52
N ARG A 9 28.84 6.11 -1.56
CA ARG A 9 27.49 5.88 -1.02
C ARG A 9 26.40 6.10 -2.07
N ARG A 10 26.58 7.08 -2.98
CA ARG A 10 25.64 7.30 -4.10
C ARG A 10 25.61 6.14 -5.10
N GLN A 11 26.77 5.56 -5.42
CA GLN A 11 26.86 4.44 -6.37
C GLN A 11 26.29 3.13 -5.79
N THR A 12 26.48 2.84 -4.51
CA THR A 12 25.94 1.63 -3.85
C THR A 12 24.43 1.74 -3.62
N ALA A 13 23.91 2.91 -3.27
CA ALA A 13 22.46 3.15 -3.16
C ALA A 13 21.77 3.03 -4.54
N LEU A 14 22.40 3.57 -5.61
CA LEU A 14 21.91 3.39 -6.98
C LEU A 14 21.89 1.92 -7.42
N ALA A 15 22.91 1.14 -7.09
CA ALA A 15 23.02 -0.26 -7.47
C ALA A 15 22.01 -1.16 -6.72
N ALA A 16 21.82 -0.96 -5.42
CA ALA A 16 20.89 -1.76 -4.61
C ALA A 16 19.43 -1.56 -5.02
N CYS A 17 19.05 -0.36 -5.42
CA CYS A 17 17.67 -0.07 -5.78
C CYS A 17 17.35 -0.32 -7.26
N LEU A 18 18.31 -0.30 -8.17
CA LEU A 18 18.15 -0.86 -9.52
C LEU A 18 17.75 -2.34 -9.46
N PHE A 19 18.15 -3.05 -8.41
CA PHE A 19 17.79 -4.46 -8.19
C PHE A 19 16.35 -4.63 -7.65
N CYS A 20 15.89 -3.75 -6.76
CA CYS A 20 14.51 -3.77 -6.23
C CYS A 20 13.47 -3.36 -7.29
N CYS A 21 13.85 -2.45 -8.19
CA CYS A 21 13.01 -1.98 -9.29
C CYS A 21 12.99 -2.91 -10.53
N ARG A 22 13.92 -3.88 -10.66
CA ARG A 22 14.06 -4.75 -11.84
C ARG A 22 13.29 -6.06 -11.80
N LYS A 23 12.54 -6.38 -10.72
CA LYS A 23 11.84 -7.67 -10.58
C LYS A 23 10.39 -7.72 -11.03
N SER A 24 9.81 -6.63 -11.50
CA SER A 24 8.52 -6.66 -12.22
C SER A 24 8.79 -6.32 -13.68
N GLY A 25 8.43 -7.23 -14.59
CA GLY A 25 8.65 -7.10 -16.02
C GLY A 25 8.29 -5.72 -16.56
N GLU A 26 9.11 -5.28 -17.51
CA GLU A 26 9.11 -3.99 -18.18
C GLU A 26 7.70 -3.35 -18.37
N SER A 27 7.25 -2.58 -17.39
CA SER A 27 6.32 -1.49 -17.63
C SER A 27 7.12 -0.21 -17.41
N GLU A 28 7.11 0.65 -18.41
CA GLU A 28 7.74 1.96 -18.33
C GLU A 28 7.36 2.65 -17.03
N LYS A 29 8.38 3.06 -16.24
CA LYS A 29 8.21 3.77 -14.98
C LYS A 29 7.82 5.20 -15.28
N TYR A 30 6.54 5.46 -15.40
CA TYR A 30 6.03 6.81 -15.59
C TYR A 30 5.25 7.27 -14.37
N MET A 31 5.76 8.32 -13.73
CA MET A 31 4.97 9.18 -12.87
C MET A 31 4.04 10.01 -13.76
N ARG A 32 2.77 10.12 -13.38
CA ARG A 32 1.82 10.96 -14.14
C ARG A 32 2.16 12.43 -13.96
N VAL A 33 2.05 13.18 -15.03
CA VAL A 33 2.38 14.61 -15.04
C VAL A 33 1.23 15.40 -15.67
N PHE A 34 0.86 16.52 -15.06
CA PHE A 34 -0.09 17.48 -15.61
C PHE A 34 0.58 18.86 -15.73
N GLY A 35 0.93 19.25 -16.94
CA GLY A 35 1.76 20.44 -17.19
C GLY A 35 3.15 20.30 -16.58
N LYS A 36 3.43 21.09 -15.54
CA LYS A 36 4.68 21.00 -14.75
C LYS A 36 4.50 20.34 -13.39
N ILE A 37 3.30 19.81 -13.11
CA ILE A 37 2.94 19.22 -11.83
C ILE A 37 3.12 17.71 -11.91
N ASN A 38 3.92 17.15 -11.03
CA ASN A 38 4.09 15.70 -10.87
C ASN A 38 2.98 15.18 -9.96
N ILE A 39 2.25 14.16 -10.39
CA ILE A 39 1.16 13.57 -9.62
C ILE A 39 1.70 12.31 -8.95
N ILE A 40 1.69 12.29 -7.63
CA ILE A 40 2.17 11.15 -6.84
C ILE A 40 1.01 10.51 -6.12
N GLY A 41 0.71 9.26 -6.49
CA GLY A 41 -0.23 8.41 -5.80
C GLY A 41 0.43 7.67 -4.64
N LEU A 42 -0.16 7.77 -3.44
CA LEU A 42 0.39 7.15 -2.26
C LEU A 42 -0.70 6.42 -1.47
N ASP A 43 -0.58 5.09 -1.42
CA ASP A 43 -1.40 4.22 -0.59
C ASP A 43 -0.72 4.04 0.78
N ASN A 44 -1.17 4.82 1.75
CA ASN A 44 -0.66 4.83 3.10
C ASN A 44 -1.34 3.71 3.92
N GLY A 45 -0.93 2.48 3.65
CA GLY A 45 -1.40 1.28 4.35
C GLY A 45 -0.77 1.09 5.72
N TYR A 46 -1.31 0.17 6.51
CA TYR A 46 -0.81 -0.13 7.86
C TYR A 46 0.49 -0.94 7.86
N GLY A 47 0.64 -1.88 6.94
CA GLY A 47 1.84 -2.70 6.86
C GLY A 47 2.89 -2.13 5.92
N ASN A 48 2.46 -1.55 4.81
CA ASN A 48 3.35 -0.99 3.80
C ASN A 48 2.80 0.32 3.23
N ILE A 49 3.71 1.23 2.92
CA ILE A 49 3.47 2.36 2.05
C ILE A 49 3.71 1.92 0.62
N LYS A 50 2.78 2.22 -0.26
CA LYS A 50 2.88 1.91 -1.69
C LYS A 50 2.68 3.16 -2.51
N THR A 51 3.57 3.35 -3.46
CA THR A 51 3.46 4.37 -4.50
C THR A 51 3.21 3.68 -5.84
N ALA A 52 3.15 4.41 -6.94
CA ALA A 52 2.99 3.79 -8.25
C ALA A 52 4.17 2.87 -8.63
N ASN A 53 5.39 3.17 -8.13
CA ASN A 53 6.63 2.49 -8.51
C ASN A 53 7.42 1.91 -7.32
N GLY A 54 6.99 2.12 -6.08
CA GLY A 54 7.71 1.73 -4.88
C GLY A 54 6.85 1.14 -3.78
N ILE A 55 7.48 0.35 -2.92
CA ILE A 55 6.89 -0.19 -1.69
C ILE A 55 7.95 -0.23 -0.59
N PHE A 56 7.57 0.13 0.63
CA PHE A 56 8.41 -0.02 1.82
C PHE A 56 7.53 -0.17 3.07
N PRO A 57 8.05 -0.77 4.18
CA PRO A 57 7.27 -0.98 5.39
C PRO A 57 6.82 0.33 6.04
N ALA A 58 5.59 0.35 6.57
CA ALA A 58 4.95 1.54 7.16
C ALA A 58 5.30 1.69 8.64
N SER A 59 6.59 1.73 8.98
CA SER A 59 7.06 1.97 10.35
C SER A 59 8.09 3.10 10.39
N VAL A 60 8.11 3.85 11.49
CA VAL A 60 9.01 4.98 11.72
C VAL A 60 9.65 4.81 13.08
N THR A 61 10.96 4.89 13.14
CA THR A 61 11.72 4.91 14.40
C THR A 61 12.56 6.18 14.44
N ARG A 62 12.30 7.05 15.41
CA ARG A 62 13.10 8.27 15.61
C ARG A 62 14.45 7.91 16.23
N CYS A 63 15.51 8.53 15.73
CA CYS A 63 16.88 8.40 16.21
C CYS A 63 17.39 9.74 16.77
N GLU A 64 18.15 9.70 17.85
CA GLU A 64 18.76 10.89 18.47
C GLU A 64 19.98 11.41 17.69
N ALA A 65 20.61 10.53 16.89
CA ALA A 65 21.74 10.85 16.02
C ALA A 65 21.63 10.12 14.69
N GLU A 66 22.47 10.48 13.73
CA GLU A 66 22.52 9.84 12.42
C GLU A 66 22.83 8.33 12.57
N PRO A 67 21.94 7.44 12.10
CA PRO A 67 22.11 6.00 12.25
C PRO A 67 23.18 5.47 11.28
N ALA A 68 24.25 4.87 11.83
CA ALA A 68 25.44 4.48 11.07
C ALA A 68 25.21 3.39 10.02
N HIS A 69 24.21 2.53 10.21
CA HIS A 69 23.98 1.33 9.38
C HIS A 69 22.58 1.23 8.73
N ALA A 70 21.71 2.22 8.96
CA ALA A 70 20.39 2.21 8.34
C ALA A 70 20.45 2.74 6.90
N GLN A 71 19.76 2.05 5.98
CA GLN A 71 19.70 2.46 4.57
C GLN A 71 18.52 3.41 4.30
N ASP A 72 17.41 3.20 5.00
CA ASP A 72 16.15 3.92 4.80
C ASP A 72 15.99 5.04 5.84
N VAL A 73 16.88 6.04 5.75
CA VAL A 73 16.90 7.18 6.66
C VAL A 73 16.20 8.36 6.02
N LEU A 74 15.21 8.90 6.71
CA LEU A 74 14.58 10.18 6.43
C LEU A 74 15.14 11.22 7.41
N VAL A 75 15.64 12.35 6.90
CA VAL A 75 15.98 13.53 7.71
C VAL A 75 14.96 14.61 7.43
N TYR A 76 14.25 15.03 8.45
CA TYR A 76 13.25 16.09 8.37
C TYR A 76 13.26 16.93 9.65
N ASP A 77 13.23 18.24 9.48
CA ASP A 77 13.30 19.22 10.59
C ASP A 77 14.49 18.96 11.55
N GLY A 78 15.67 18.66 10.96
CA GLY A 78 16.90 18.37 11.69
C GLY A 78 16.89 17.08 12.52
N LYS A 79 15.91 16.20 12.35
CA LYS A 79 15.76 14.93 13.07
C LYS A 79 15.91 13.75 12.12
N TYR A 80 16.44 12.64 12.65
CA TYR A 80 16.66 11.40 11.92
C TYR A 80 15.55 10.40 12.21
N TYR A 81 15.04 9.77 11.16
CA TYR A 81 14.02 8.74 11.23
C TYR A 81 14.41 7.55 10.38
N VAL A 82 14.43 6.35 10.96
CA VAL A 82 14.58 5.10 10.20
C VAL A 82 13.20 4.62 9.79
N ILE A 83 13.00 4.48 8.49
CA ILE A 83 11.76 4.00 7.91
C ILE A 83 11.88 2.49 7.67
N GLY A 84 10.82 1.75 7.98
CA GLY A 84 10.76 0.30 7.78
C GLY A 84 11.39 -0.52 8.92
N ALA A 85 11.91 0.10 9.97
CA ALA A 85 12.41 -0.57 11.14
C ALA A 85 11.33 -0.63 12.23
N GLY A 86 11.01 -1.85 12.69
CA GLY A 86 10.00 -2.07 13.73
C GLY A 86 8.63 -2.46 13.17
N HIS A 87 7.68 -2.65 14.08
CA HIS A 87 6.30 -3.00 13.77
C HIS A 87 5.38 -1.84 14.18
N ARG A 88 4.44 -1.49 13.31
CA ARG A 88 3.46 -0.45 13.60
C ARG A 88 2.17 -1.08 14.10
N GLU A 89 1.67 -0.63 15.24
CA GLU A 89 0.33 -0.98 15.69
C GLU A 89 -0.74 -0.28 14.83
N PHE A 90 -1.85 -0.98 14.62
CA PHE A 90 -3.02 -0.45 13.95
C PHE A 90 -3.62 0.68 14.79
N THR A 91 -3.66 1.89 14.24
CA THR A 91 -4.37 3.04 14.84
C THR A 91 -5.48 3.51 13.91
N LEU A 92 -6.66 3.79 14.48
CA LEU A 92 -7.82 4.32 13.74
C LEU A 92 -7.61 5.79 13.30
N ASP A 93 -6.68 6.52 13.96
CA ASP A 93 -6.42 7.92 13.68
C ASP A 93 -5.21 8.08 12.76
N LYS A 94 -5.46 8.55 11.53
CA LYS A 94 -4.42 8.91 10.56
C LYS A 94 -3.97 10.38 10.68
N VAL A 95 -4.70 11.23 11.38
CA VAL A 95 -4.50 12.67 11.37
C VAL A 95 -3.65 13.16 12.53
N GLY A 96 -3.68 12.49 13.68
CA GLY A 96 -2.93 12.89 14.88
C GLY A 96 -1.50 12.33 14.95
N ASN A 97 -1.10 11.45 14.06
CA ASN A 97 0.16 10.73 14.14
C ASN A 97 1.18 11.26 13.13
N GLN A 98 2.26 11.89 13.63
CA GLN A 98 3.36 12.44 12.81
C GLN A 98 3.97 11.40 11.85
N ASP A 99 3.90 10.11 12.17
CA ASP A 99 4.44 9.03 11.34
C ASP A 99 3.82 9.01 9.94
N HIS A 100 2.50 9.30 9.81
CA HIS A 100 1.86 9.36 8.50
C HIS A 100 2.43 10.45 7.60
N TYR A 101 2.79 11.59 8.17
CA TYR A 101 3.42 12.67 7.43
C TYR A 101 4.84 12.29 7.00
N LEU A 102 5.64 11.72 7.91
CA LEU A 102 7.00 11.27 7.63
C LEU A 102 7.02 10.16 6.56
N LEU A 103 6.11 9.19 6.66
CA LEU A 103 5.94 8.15 5.66
C LEU A 103 5.50 8.70 4.29
N THR A 104 4.71 9.78 4.30
CA THR A 104 4.33 10.49 3.06
C THR A 104 5.54 11.15 2.41
N LEU A 105 6.40 11.82 3.20
CA LEU A 105 7.64 12.41 2.68
C LEU A 105 8.58 11.34 2.10
N ALA A 106 8.76 10.21 2.80
CA ALA A 106 9.54 9.08 2.29
C ALA A 106 8.95 8.52 0.98
N GLY A 107 7.62 8.45 0.87
CA GLY A 107 6.93 8.03 -0.36
C GLY A 107 7.11 9.00 -1.51
N ILE A 108 7.05 10.30 -1.26
CA ILE A 108 7.35 11.34 -2.26
C ILE A 108 8.82 11.20 -2.71
N GLY A 109 9.77 11.11 -1.76
CA GLY A 109 11.18 10.92 -2.07
C GLY A 109 11.44 9.66 -2.89
N GLN A 110 10.74 8.55 -2.59
CA GLN A 110 10.84 7.31 -3.35
C GLN A 110 10.38 7.47 -4.80
N GLU A 111 9.27 8.16 -5.06
CA GLU A 111 8.79 8.41 -6.43
C GLU A 111 9.68 9.38 -7.20
N LEU A 112 10.11 10.46 -6.57
CA LEU A 112 11.04 11.41 -7.18
C LEU A 112 12.37 10.73 -7.53
N TRP A 113 12.87 9.88 -6.64
CA TRP A 113 14.07 9.09 -6.91
C TRP A 113 13.90 8.15 -8.11
N CYS A 114 12.78 7.43 -8.21
CA CYS A 114 12.47 6.56 -9.34
C CYS A 114 12.44 7.32 -10.67
N ASN A 115 12.12 8.62 -10.64
CA ASN A 115 12.04 9.50 -11.79
C ASN A 115 13.25 10.45 -11.94
N GLN A 116 14.31 10.25 -11.14
CA GLN A 116 15.57 11.02 -11.18
C GLN A 116 15.36 12.53 -10.94
N LEU A 117 14.40 12.88 -10.11
CA LEU A 117 14.06 14.26 -9.73
C LEU A 117 14.46 14.51 -8.27
N THR A 118 15.01 15.69 -8.00
CA THR A 118 15.29 16.16 -6.63
C THR A 118 14.50 17.42 -6.28
N THR A 119 13.96 18.10 -7.28
CA THR A 119 13.09 19.28 -7.11
C THR A 119 11.84 19.09 -7.95
N ALA A 120 10.67 19.27 -7.36
CA ALA A 120 9.41 19.06 -8.05
C ALA A 120 8.22 19.84 -7.45
N ALA A 121 7.33 20.31 -8.34
CA ALA A 121 5.97 20.64 -7.94
C ALA A 121 5.14 19.35 -7.90
N VAL A 122 4.58 19.02 -6.74
CA VAL A 122 3.89 17.76 -6.49
C VAL A 122 2.41 18.00 -6.18
N HIS A 123 1.54 17.29 -6.89
CA HIS A 123 0.16 17.06 -6.50
C HIS A 123 0.03 15.68 -5.89
N LEU A 124 -0.26 15.62 -4.58
CA LEU A 124 -0.35 14.37 -3.84
C LEU A 124 -1.77 13.78 -3.96
N ALA A 125 -1.87 12.51 -4.28
CA ALA A 125 -3.12 11.76 -4.36
C ALA A 125 -3.08 10.58 -3.38
N VAL A 126 -3.91 10.61 -2.33
CA VAL A 126 -3.90 9.64 -1.23
C VAL A 126 -5.26 8.96 -1.04
N GLY A 127 -5.31 7.93 -0.21
CA GLY A 127 -6.52 7.18 0.06
C GLY A 127 -6.93 7.10 1.53
N LEU A 128 -8.24 7.10 1.74
CA LEU A 128 -8.90 6.72 3.00
C LEU A 128 -9.89 5.57 2.75
N PRO A 129 -10.16 4.72 3.74
CA PRO A 129 -11.32 3.82 3.68
C PRO A 129 -12.58 4.60 3.29
N LEU A 130 -13.42 4.03 2.44
CA LEU A 130 -14.58 4.75 1.89
C LEU A 130 -15.49 5.32 3.00
N THR A 131 -15.68 4.56 4.07
CA THR A 131 -16.48 4.97 5.23
C THR A 131 -15.92 6.18 6.00
N TRP A 132 -14.63 6.49 5.83
CA TRP A 132 -13.95 7.61 6.50
C TRP A 132 -13.81 8.85 5.60
N VAL A 133 -13.96 8.65 4.28
CA VAL A 133 -13.77 9.73 3.31
C VAL A 133 -14.73 10.91 3.57
N GLY A 134 -15.98 10.62 3.96
CA GLY A 134 -16.98 11.66 4.26
C GLY A 134 -16.52 12.59 5.38
N ASP A 135 -16.09 12.02 6.49
CA ASP A 135 -15.84 12.77 7.73
C ASP A 135 -14.40 13.28 7.84
N GLN A 136 -13.41 12.53 7.32
CA GLN A 136 -11.99 12.83 7.56
C GLN A 136 -11.26 13.44 6.35
N ARG A 137 -11.90 13.53 5.17
CA ARG A 137 -11.25 13.99 3.93
C ARG A 137 -10.56 15.34 4.09
N GLU A 138 -11.29 16.35 4.58
CA GLU A 138 -10.78 17.72 4.65
C GLU A 138 -9.71 17.85 5.73
N GLN A 139 -9.88 17.18 6.86
CA GLN A 139 -8.90 17.15 7.94
C GLN A 139 -7.60 16.46 7.48
N PHE A 140 -7.72 15.32 6.77
CA PHE A 140 -6.55 14.60 6.24
C PHE A 140 -5.85 15.37 5.14
N ARG A 141 -6.61 16.05 4.26
CA ARG A 141 -6.05 16.98 3.27
C ARG A 141 -5.26 18.10 3.93
N ALA A 142 -5.86 18.80 4.90
CA ALA A 142 -5.22 19.91 5.63
C ALA A 142 -3.94 19.42 6.34
N TYR A 143 -3.99 18.26 6.99
CA TYR A 143 -2.85 17.67 7.66
C TYR A 143 -1.69 17.38 6.69
N LEU A 144 -1.94 16.79 5.53
CA LEU A 144 -0.90 16.50 4.54
C LEU A 144 -0.38 17.74 3.84
N SER A 145 -1.18 18.80 3.72
CA SER A 145 -0.81 20.07 3.09
C SER A 145 -0.32 21.14 4.09
N GLN A 146 0.00 20.76 5.33
CA GLN A 146 0.43 21.69 6.39
C GLN A 146 1.66 22.52 6.02
N ASN A 147 2.55 21.98 5.19
CA ASN A 147 3.72 22.66 4.64
C ASN A 147 3.63 22.66 3.11
N ARG A 148 3.61 23.84 2.52
CA ARG A 148 3.57 24.02 1.06
C ARG A 148 4.94 23.81 0.42
N HIS A 149 6.00 24.22 1.09
CA HIS A 149 7.38 24.01 0.68
C HIS A 149 8.03 23.07 1.69
N VAL A 150 8.53 21.95 1.25
CA VAL A 150 9.09 20.93 2.12
C VAL A 150 10.46 20.51 1.62
N ASP A 151 11.46 20.71 2.48
CA ASP A 151 12.82 20.23 2.29
C ASP A 151 13.03 19.03 3.21
N PHE A 152 13.53 17.94 2.66
CA PHE A 152 13.87 16.74 3.42
C PHE A 152 14.97 15.95 2.72
N ASN A 153 15.67 15.13 3.48
CA ASN A 153 16.62 14.17 2.93
C ASN A 153 16.02 12.76 3.02
N TRP A 154 16.07 12.04 1.93
CA TRP A 154 15.67 10.64 1.86
C TRP A 154 16.80 9.80 1.28
N ARG A 155 17.30 8.82 2.06
CA ARG A 155 18.41 7.95 1.64
C ARG A 155 19.67 8.72 1.19
N GLY A 156 20.00 9.81 1.89
CA GLY A 156 21.18 10.64 1.59
C GLY A 156 21.02 11.58 0.41
N ILE A 157 19.82 11.72 -0.17
CA ILE A 157 19.51 12.66 -1.25
C ILE A 157 18.59 13.76 -0.72
N ASP A 158 18.93 15.01 -0.97
CA ASP A 158 18.12 16.17 -0.62
C ASP A 158 17.01 16.39 -1.65
N TYR A 159 15.79 16.59 -1.17
CA TYR A 159 14.62 16.86 -1.99
C TYR A 159 13.99 18.20 -1.62
N HIS A 160 13.57 18.96 -2.64
CA HIS A 160 12.89 20.24 -2.54
C HIS A 160 11.53 20.11 -3.22
N VAL A 161 10.46 20.11 -2.45
CA VAL A 161 9.12 19.81 -2.93
C VAL A 161 8.18 20.99 -2.71
N ASP A 162 7.55 21.46 -3.79
CA ASP A 162 6.41 22.35 -3.74
C ASP A 162 5.13 21.54 -3.77
N LEU A 163 4.46 21.40 -2.65
CA LEU A 163 3.17 20.71 -2.58
C LEU A 163 2.05 21.64 -3.08
N VAL A 164 1.64 21.45 -4.33
CA VAL A 164 0.67 22.32 -5.00
C VAL A 164 -0.79 21.91 -4.76
N GLY A 165 -1.02 20.71 -4.27
CA GLY A 165 -2.36 20.23 -3.90
C GLY A 165 -2.35 18.82 -3.35
N VAL A 166 -3.45 18.48 -2.65
CA VAL A 166 -3.69 17.14 -2.09
C VAL A 166 -5.11 16.71 -2.42
N ASP A 167 -5.24 15.51 -2.98
CA ASP A 167 -6.50 14.84 -3.21
C ASP A 167 -6.63 13.59 -2.35
N VAL A 168 -7.84 13.37 -1.82
CA VAL A 168 -8.16 12.20 -1.02
C VAL A 168 -9.26 11.39 -1.69
N TYR A 169 -8.97 10.11 -1.97
CA TYR A 169 -9.85 9.18 -2.68
C TYR A 169 -10.23 7.99 -1.79
N ALA A 170 -11.21 7.21 -2.23
CA ALA A 170 -11.59 5.97 -1.56
C ALA A 170 -10.59 4.85 -1.88
N GLN A 171 -10.02 4.22 -0.85
CA GLN A 171 -9.21 3.01 -0.97
C GLN A 171 -10.02 1.88 -1.59
N GLY A 172 -9.35 0.93 -2.24
CA GLY A 172 -9.99 -0.19 -2.93
C GLY A 172 -10.68 0.21 -4.22
N TYR A 173 -11.65 1.14 -4.18
CA TYR A 173 -12.36 1.59 -5.38
C TYR A 173 -11.42 2.18 -6.44
N SER A 174 -10.43 2.94 -6.02
CA SER A 174 -9.44 3.52 -6.92
C SER A 174 -8.61 2.46 -7.67
N ALA A 175 -8.34 1.32 -7.05
CA ALA A 175 -7.61 0.22 -7.66
C ALA A 175 -8.34 -0.41 -8.86
N VAL A 176 -9.66 -0.31 -8.91
CA VAL A 176 -10.49 -0.92 -9.97
C VAL A 176 -10.95 0.09 -11.02
N ILE A 177 -10.57 1.36 -10.92
CA ILE A 177 -10.96 2.40 -11.90
C ILE A 177 -10.65 2.00 -13.35
N PRO A 178 -9.48 1.43 -13.69
CA PRO A 178 -9.21 1.00 -15.06
C PRO A 178 -10.18 -0.09 -15.55
N GLU A 179 -10.67 -0.93 -14.64
CA GLU A 179 -11.55 -2.05 -14.91
C GLU A 179 -13.04 -1.71 -14.74
N LEU A 180 -13.38 -0.46 -14.34
CA LEU A 180 -14.73 -0.07 -13.92
C LEU A 180 -15.79 -0.30 -15.01
N ARG A 181 -15.40 -0.32 -16.28
CA ARG A 181 -16.30 -0.62 -17.42
C ARG A 181 -16.88 -2.04 -17.34
N LYS A 182 -16.19 -2.97 -16.66
CA LYS A 182 -16.59 -4.38 -16.50
C LYS A 182 -17.58 -4.58 -15.34
N PHE A 183 -17.79 -3.56 -14.49
CA PHE A 183 -18.71 -3.60 -13.36
C PHE A 183 -20.15 -3.33 -13.80
N THR A 184 -20.72 -4.31 -14.49
CA THR A 184 -22.14 -4.30 -14.87
C THR A 184 -22.96 -5.12 -13.89
N GLY A 185 -24.16 -4.64 -13.51
CA GLY A 185 -25.01 -5.27 -12.52
C GLY A 185 -24.37 -5.28 -11.12
N ALA A 186 -24.69 -6.30 -10.33
CA ALA A 186 -24.23 -6.46 -8.96
C ALA A 186 -22.81 -7.00 -8.90
N ASN A 187 -21.93 -6.29 -8.22
CA ASN A 187 -20.55 -6.67 -7.98
C ASN A 187 -20.20 -6.43 -6.51
N MET A 188 -19.23 -7.17 -6.01
CA MET A 188 -18.58 -6.90 -4.73
C MET A 188 -17.09 -6.69 -4.96
N LEU A 189 -16.54 -5.63 -4.39
CA LEU A 189 -15.11 -5.35 -4.33
C LEU A 189 -14.61 -5.63 -2.93
N CYS A 190 -13.52 -6.38 -2.81
CA CYS A 190 -12.85 -6.70 -1.56
C CYS A 190 -11.38 -6.29 -1.64
N ASP A 191 -10.99 -5.27 -0.89
CA ASP A 191 -9.59 -4.86 -0.75
C ASP A 191 -9.02 -5.49 0.53
N ILE A 192 -8.12 -6.46 0.37
CA ILE A 192 -7.48 -7.16 1.48
C ILE A 192 -6.08 -6.57 1.69
N GLY A 193 -5.98 -5.68 2.66
CA GLY A 193 -4.73 -5.07 3.09
C GLY A 193 -3.96 -5.94 4.09
N ASN A 194 -2.95 -5.36 4.74
CA ASN A 194 -2.22 -6.03 5.82
C ASN A 194 -3.07 -6.11 7.11
N GLY A 195 -3.66 -5.01 7.55
CA GLY A 195 -4.44 -4.94 8.80
C GLY A 195 -5.94 -5.10 8.63
N THR A 196 -6.50 -4.75 7.47
CA THR A 196 -7.94 -4.65 7.24
C THR A 196 -8.38 -5.26 5.93
N MET A 197 -9.65 -5.61 5.88
CA MET A 197 -10.43 -5.92 4.69
C MET A 197 -11.50 -4.84 4.51
N ILE A 198 -11.49 -4.17 3.37
CA ILE A 198 -12.50 -3.18 2.98
C ILE A 198 -13.39 -3.85 1.93
N VAL A 199 -14.68 -3.83 2.15
CA VAL A 199 -15.65 -4.43 1.22
C VAL A 199 -16.62 -3.35 0.76
N MET A 200 -16.95 -3.38 -0.55
CA MET A 200 -17.87 -2.45 -1.18
C MET A 200 -18.80 -3.20 -2.13
N ALA A 201 -20.10 -3.05 -1.96
CA ALA A 201 -21.04 -3.40 -3.01
C ALA A 201 -21.02 -2.32 -4.10
N ILE A 202 -20.99 -2.75 -5.36
CA ILE A 202 -20.93 -1.85 -6.52
C ILE A 202 -22.00 -2.30 -7.52
N ASN A 203 -23.01 -1.45 -7.74
CA ASN A 203 -24.05 -1.67 -8.73
C ASN A 203 -23.86 -0.74 -9.92
N ASP A 204 -23.72 -1.32 -11.12
CA ASP A 204 -23.54 -0.58 -12.36
C ASP A 204 -22.47 0.53 -12.22
N ARG A 205 -21.30 0.17 -11.71
CA ARG A 205 -20.13 1.05 -11.52
C ARG A 205 -20.25 2.07 -10.38
N LYS A 206 -21.30 2.04 -9.58
CA LYS A 206 -21.51 2.96 -8.46
C LYS A 206 -21.44 2.23 -7.13
N PRO A 207 -20.61 2.67 -6.17
CA PRO A 207 -20.63 2.12 -4.81
C PRO A 207 -21.99 2.34 -4.15
N VAL A 208 -22.44 1.34 -3.41
CA VAL A 208 -23.64 1.38 -2.54
C VAL A 208 -23.14 1.60 -1.12
N LEU A 209 -23.21 2.84 -0.64
CA LEU A 209 -22.55 3.26 0.62
C LEU A 209 -23.01 2.48 1.84
N GLU A 210 -24.28 2.15 1.90
CA GLU A 210 -24.91 1.39 2.99
C GLU A 210 -24.41 -0.07 3.07
N GLN A 211 -23.80 -0.56 1.99
CA GLN A 211 -23.23 -1.90 1.86
C GLN A 211 -21.71 -1.85 1.76
N CYS A 212 -21.09 -0.83 2.36
CA CYS A 212 -19.63 -0.69 2.44
C CYS A 212 -19.19 -0.79 3.89
N PHE A 213 -18.19 -1.61 4.16
CA PHE A 213 -17.71 -1.83 5.53
C PHE A 213 -16.19 -2.12 5.54
N THR A 214 -15.61 -2.00 6.72
CA THR A 214 -14.20 -2.26 6.98
C THR A 214 -14.10 -3.14 8.21
N GLU A 215 -13.39 -4.26 8.09
CA GLU A 215 -13.14 -5.20 9.18
C GLU A 215 -11.66 -5.48 9.38
N LYS A 216 -11.28 -5.94 10.59
CA LYS A 216 -9.92 -6.39 10.92
C LYS A 216 -9.65 -7.80 10.37
N TYR A 217 -9.74 -7.95 9.06
CA TYR A 217 -9.49 -9.21 8.34
C TYR A 217 -8.39 -9.02 7.29
N GLY A 218 -7.25 -8.46 7.69
CA GLY A 218 -6.08 -8.33 6.82
C GLY A 218 -5.18 -9.56 6.84
N THR A 219 -4.12 -9.54 6.05
CA THR A 219 -3.17 -10.67 5.93
C THR A 219 -2.40 -10.92 7.23
N TYR A 220 -2.21 -9.89 8.06
CA TYR A 220 -1.50 -10.04 9.33
C TYR A 220 -2.24 -10.95 10.33
N GLN A 221 -3.57 -10.94 10.33
CA GLN A 221 -4.36 -11.87 11.15
C GLN A 221 -4.13 -13.33 10.71
N CYS A 222 -3.91 -13.57 9.41
CA CYS A 222 -3.50 -14.88 8.93
C CYS A 222 -2.12 -15.28 9.45
N VAL A 223 -1.14 -14.35 9.44
CA VAL A 223 0.19 -14.58 10.01
C VAL A 223 0.10 -14.98 11.47
N LEU A 224 -0.71 -14.29 12.28
CA LEU A 224 -0.92 -14.61 13.69
C LEU A 224 -1.50 -16.02 13.88
N LYS A 225 -2.50 -16.42 13.10
CA LYS A 225 -3.10 -17.76 13.14
C LYS A 225 -2.10 -18.85 12.74
N ALA A 226 -1.31 -18.61 11.69
CA ALA A 226 -0.27 -19.56 11.26
C ALA A 226 0.83 -19.71 12.34
N ARG A 227 1.24 -18.61 13.00
CA ARG A 227 2.19 -18.64 14.11
C ARG A 227 1.67 -19.45 15.30
N GLU A 228 0.40 -19.24 15.66
CA GLU A 228 -0.26 -20.00 16.70
C GLU A 228 -0.32 -21.50 16.38
N ALA A 229 -0.70 -21.83 15.14
CA ALA A 229 -0.73 -23.23 14.67
C ALA A 229 0.65 -23.88 14.70
N LEU A 230 1.71 -23.19 14.25
CA LEU A 230 3.08 -23.67 14.33
C LEU A 230 3.52 -23.92 15.79
N THR A 231 3.24 -22.98 16.68
CA THR A 231 3.56 -23.13 18.10
C THR A 231 2.87 -24.33 18.71
N ARG A 232 1.58 -24.51 18.41
CA ARG A 232 0.76 -25.60 18.96
C ARG A 232 1.16 -26.98 18.42
N LEU A 233 1.43 -27.10 17.11
CA LEU A 233 1.65 -28.37 16.45
C LEU A 233 3.13 -28.77 16.39
N CYS A 234 4.03 -27.81 16.27
CA CYS A 234 5.46 -28.04 16.07
C CYS A 234 6.30 -27.58 17.29
N GLY A 235 5.68 -26.93 18.30
CA GLY A 235 6.39 -26.38 19.47
C GLY A 235 7.36 -25.25 19.15
N ARG A 236 7.31 -24.70 17.94
CA ARG A 236 8.22 -23.67 17.42
C ARG A 236 7.48 -22.71 16.50
N THR A 237 8.13 -21.59 16.20
CA THR A 237 7.63 -20.63 15.20
C THR A 237 8.76 -20.28 14.22
N VAL A 238 8.40 -19.62 13.12
CA VAL A 238 9.32 -19.07 12.13
C VAL A 238 9.09 -17.57 12.02
N PRO A 239 10.04 -16.78 11.46
CA PRO A 239 9.85 -15.36 11.23
C PRO A 239 8.59 -15.07 10.40
N ASP A 240 7.90 -13.98 10.69
CA ASP A 240 6.68 -13.57 9.98
C ASP A 240 6.88 -13.45 8.47
N VAL A 241 8.03 -12.92 8.04
CA VAL A 241 8.39 -12.82 6.62
C VAL A 241 8.39 -14.19 5.90
N THR A 242 8.73 -15.28 6.62
CA THR A 242 8.70 -16.65 6.08
C THR A 242 7.25 -17.15 5.96
N ILE A 243 6.39 -16.85 6.95
CA ILE A 243 4.95 -17.14 6.88
C ILE A 243 4.32 -16.38 5.70
N GLU A 244 4.61 -15.08 5.59
CA GLU A 244 4.15 -14.25 4.48
C GLU A 244 4.64 -14.78 3.13
N GLN A 245 5.86 -15.31 3.05
CA GLN A 245 6.37 -15.95 1.83
C GLN A 245 5.53 -17.17 1.45
N VAL A 246 5.22 -18.07 2.38
CA VAL A 246 4.35 -19.21 2.12
C VAL A 246 2.96 -18.75 1.66
N MET A 247 2.39 -17.72 2.30
CA MET A 247 1.09 -17.17 1.90
C MET A 247 1.10 -16.61 0.47
N ARG A 248 2.19 -15.97 0.06
CA ARG A 248 2.35 -15.34 -1.26
C ARG A 248 2.73 -16.32 -2.35
N GLU A 249 3.65 -17.26 -2.05
CA GLU A 249 4.29 -18.14 -3.04
C GLU A 249 3.82 -19.60 -2.92
N GLY A 250 3.08 -19.93 -1.84
CA GLY A 250 2.66 -21.29 -1.54
C GLY A 250 3.75 -22.16 -0.92
N THR A 251 5.00 -21.66 -0.82
CA THR A 251 6.16 -22.39 -0.28
C THR A 251 7.19 -21.42 0.28
N ALA A 252 8.15 -21.95 1.07
CA ALA A 252 9.36 -21.28 1.54
C ALA A 252 10.46 -22.31 1.78
N ASP A 253 11.71 -21.87 1.91
CA ASP A 253 12.86 -22.73 2.23
C ASP A 253 12.92 -23.01 3.76
N ILE A 254 11.98 -23.81 4.23
CA ILE A 254 11.85 -24.33 5.59
C ILE A 254 11.39 -25.78 5.57
N ALA A 255 11.40 -26.44 6.73
CA ALA A 255 10.94 -27.83 6.86
C ALA A 255 9.53 -28.03 6.29
N PRO A 256 9.30 -29.09 5.47
CA PRO A 256 8.02 -29.33 4.77
C PRO A 256 6.81 -29.38 5.71
N GLU A 257 6.98 -29.91 6.93
CA GLU A 257 5.93 -29.93 7.95
C GLU A 257 5.49 -28.54 8.38
N TYR A 258 6.41 -27.57 8.46
CA TYR A 258 6.07 -26.18 8.76
C TYR A 258 5.34 -25.50 7.61
N VAL A 259 5.78 -25.75 6.37
CA VAL A 259 5.08 -25.27 5.17
C VAL A 259 3.64 -25.76 5.17
N GLN A 260 3.42 -27.06 5.48
CA GLN A 260 2.09 -27.65 5.50
C GLN A 260 1.18 -27.00 6.56
N VAL A 261 1.67 -26.81 7.78
CA VAL A 261 0.91 -26.13 8.85
C VAL A 261 0.51 -24.72 8.45
N ILE A 262 1.42 -23.96 7.83
CA ILE A 262 1.13 -22.60 7.38
C ILE A 262 0.09 -22.61 6.26
N ARG A 263 0.19 -23.54 5.30
CA ARG A 263 -0.77 -23.70 4.19
C ARG A 263 -2.17 -24.02 4.69
N GLU A 264 -2.30 -24.90 5.67
CA GLU A 264 -3.59 -25.24 6.30
C GLU A 264 -4.20 -24.03 7.00
N ALA A 265 -3.42 -23.32 7.82
CA ALA A 265 -3.88 -22.10 8.47
C ALA A 265 -4.29 -21.00 7.46
N ALA A 266 -3.56 -20.89 6.34
CA ALA A 266 -3.87 -19.95 5.28
C ALA A 266 -5.16 -20.33 4.51
N ALA A 267 -5.39 -21.62 4.28
CA ALA A 267 -6.62 -22.12 3.65
C ALA A 267 -7.85 -21.89 4.54
N ASP A 268 -7.74 -22.17 5.83
CA ASP A 268 -8.81 -21.91 6.80
C ASP A 268 -9.14 -20.41 6.87
N TYR A 269 -8.10 -19.56 6.86
CA TYR A 269 -8.30 -18.11 6.89
C TYR A 269 -8.91 -17.59 5.58
N ALA A 270 -8.52 -18.10 4.43
CA ALA A 270 -9.14 -17.76 3.16
C ALA A 270 -10.62 -18.17 3.14
N ALA A 271 -10.96 -19.33 3.70
CA ALA A 271 -12.35 -19.77 3.84
C ALA A 271 -13.15 -18.85 4.79
N GLU A 272 -12.53 -18.37 5.88
CA GLU A 272 -13.16 -17.38 6.76
C GLU A 272 -13.46 -16.06 6.03
N ILE A 273 -12.52 -15.54 5.23
CA ILE A 273 -12.76 -14.33 4.41
C ILE A 273 -13.97 -14.55 3.49
N MET A 274 -14.02 -15.67 2.79
CA MET A 274 -15.12 -15.99 1.87
C MET A 274 -16.45 -16.15 2.61
N ARG A 275 -16.44 -16.65 3.86
CA ARG A 275 -17.62 -16.71 4.72
C ARG A 275 -18.07 -15.30 5.13
N LYS A 276 -17.12 -14.45 5.54
CA LYS A 276 -17.40 -13.06 5.90
C LYS A 276 -18.03 -12.27 4.75
N LEU A 277 -17.54 -12.45 3.53
CA LEU A 277 -18.16 -11.82 2.36
C LEU A 277 -19.63 -12.25 2.20
N ARG A 278 -19.95 -13.54 2.44
CA ARG A 278 -21.34 -14.03 2.40
C ARG A 278 -22.20 -13.48 3.55
N GLU A 279 -21.64 -13.30 4.74
CA GLU A 279 -22.34 -12.63 5.86
C GLU A 279 -22.72 -11.17 5.48
N HIS A 280 -21.95 -10.55 4.58
CA HIS A 280 -22.20 -9.23 4.01
C HIS A 280 -22.87 -9.28 2.63
N GLU A 281 -23.77 -10.23 2.45
CA GLU A 281 -24.64 -10.36 1.27
C GLU A 281 -23.94 -10.68 -0.06
N TYR A 282 -22.68 -11.11 -0.05
CA TYR A 282 -22.07 -11.65 -1.26
C TYR A 282 -22.71 -12.98 -1.66
N ASP A 283 -23.39 -12.97 -2.80
CA ASP A 283 -23.92 -14.20 -3.42
C ASP A 283 -23.09 -14.55 -4.67
N PRO A 284 -22.31 -15.64 -4.64
CA PRO A 284 -21.49 -16.04 -5.78
C PRO A 284 -22.28 -16.46 -7.02
N LYS A 285 -23.60 -16.70 -6.89
CA LYS A 285 -24.47 -17.04 -8.01
C LYS A 285 -24.91 -15.83 -8.81
N THR A 286 -25.10 -14.70 -8.15
CA THR A 286 -25.66 -13.46 -8.75
C THR A 286 -24.65 -12.34 -8.90
N MET A 287 -23.61 -12.29 -8.04
CA MET A 287 -22.61 -11.22 -8.00
C MET A 287 -21.26 -11.65 -8.59
N ARG A 288 -20.51 -10.71 -9.13
CA ARG A 288 -19.07 -10.85 -9.40
C ARG A 288 -18.27 -10.33 -8.21
N LEU A 289 -17.16 -11.01 -7.88
CA LEU A 289 -16.25 -10.58 -6.83
C LEU A 289 -14.93 -10.09 -7.46
N TRP A 290 -14.52 -8.91 -7.02
CA TRP A 290 -13.23 -8.32 -7.39
C TRP A 290 -12.36 -8.23 -6.15
N ILE A 291 -11.18 -8.82 -6.19
CA ILE A 291 -10.24 -8.81 -5.08
C ILE A 291 -9.02 -7.98 -5.46
N VAL A 292 -8.68 -7.03 -4.61
CA VAL A 292 -7.52 -6.16 -4.75
C VAL A 292 -6.68 -6.19 -3.45
N GLY A 293 -5.54 -5.52 -3.47
CA GLY A 293 -4.64 -5.46 -2.33
C GLY A 293 -3.70 -6.65 -2.21
N GLY A 294 -2.76 -6.56 -1.27
CA GLY A 294 -1.72 -7.58 -1.07
C GLY A 294 -2.26 -8.96 -0.68
N GLY A 295 -3.44 -9.02 -0.05
CA GLY A 295 -4.10 -10.27 0.33
C GLY A 295 -4.74 -11.03 -0.82
N GLY A 296 -4.79 -10.47 -2.03
CA GLY A 296 -5.29 -11.19 -3.22
C GLY A 296 -4.51 -12.47 -3.51
N CYS A 297 -3.21 -12.50 -3.21
CA CYS A 297 -2.39 -13.73 -3.35
C CYS A 297 -2.84 -14.84 -2.40
N LEU A 298 -3.28 -14.53 -1.18
CA LEU A 298 -3.81 -15.49 -0.22
C LEU A 298 -5.07 -16.19 -0.79
N ILE A 299 -6.01 -15.42 -1.33
CA ILE A 299 -7.22 -15.98 -1.93
C ILE A 299 -6.87 -16.78 -3.19
N ARG A 300 -5.93 -16.31 -4.02
CA ARG A 300 -5.49 -17.01 -5.22
C ARG A 300 -4.89 -18.38 -4.90
N ASN A 301 -4.05 -18.47 -3.85
CA ASN A 301 -3.29 -19.65 -3.51
C ASN A 301 -4.08 -20.66 -2.65
N PHE A 302 -5.02 -20.17 -1.82
CA PHE A 302 -5.68 -20.97 -0.78
C PHE A 302 -7.21 -20.86 -0.77
N GLY A 303 -7.79 -19.89 -1.48
CA GLY A 303 -9.24 -19.70 -1.53
C GLY A 303 -9.93 -20.72 -2.46
N GLN A 304 -11.16 -21.06 -2.11
CA GLN A 304 -12.07 -21.82 -2.99
C GLN A 304 -13.08 -20.86 -3.62
N TYR A 305 -13.03 -20.67 -4.93
CA TYR A 305 -13.89 -19.76 -5.67
C TYR A 305 -14.07 -20.20 -7.13
N ASP A 306 -15.10 -19.67 -7.80
CA ASP A 306 -15.30 -19.84 -9.23
C ASP A 306 -14.46 -18.79 -10.00
N PRO A 307 -13.44 -19.22 -10.78
CA PRO A 307 -12.59 -18.29 -11.53
C PRO A 307 -13.33 -17.46 -12.58
N ASN A 308 -14.53 -17.88 -13.01
CA ASN A 308 -15.35 -17.13 -13.95
C ASN A 308 -16.11 -15.97 -13.27
N ARG A 309 -16.24 -16.00 -11.95
CA ARG A 309 -16.98 -15.02 -11.15
C ARG A 309 -16.08 -14.17 -10.25
N VAL A 310 -14.84 -14.59 -10.02
CA VAL A 310 -13.88 -13.89 -9.17
C VAL A 310 -12.71 -13.40 -10.01
N THR A 311 -12.44 -12.11 -9.92
CA THR A 311 -11.26 -11.47 -10.53
C THR A 311 -10.33 -10.99 -9.45
N ILE A 312 -9.06 -11.44 -9.49
CA ILE A 312 -8.03 -11.01 -8.55
C ILE A 312 -7.03 -10.11 -9.27
N ILE A 313 -6.98 -8.83 -8.89
CA ILE A 313 -6.03 -7.86 -9.41
C ILE A 313 -4.74 -8.01 -8.62
N GLY A 314 -3.72 -8.58 -9.27
CA GLY A 314 -2.45 -8.90 -8.63
C GLY A 314 -1.48 -7.72 -8.51
N ASP A 315 -1.79 -6.56 -9.09
CA ASP A 315 -0.96 -5.36 -8.96
C ASP A 315 -1.13 -4.74 -7.57
N ILE A 316 -0.11 -4.89 -6.74
CA ILE A 316 -0.09 -4.33 -5.37
C ILE A 316 -0.04 -2.80 -5.34
N HIS A 317 0.29 -2.16 -6.47
CA HIS A 317 0.34 -0.70 -6.66
C HIS A 317 -0.96 -0.13 -7.24
N ALA A 318 -1.96 -0.97 -7.51
CA ALA A 318 -3.20 -0.58 -8.20
C ALA A 318 -3.92 0.61 -7.53
N SER A 319 -3.96 0.66 -6.19
CA SER A 319 -4.58 1.78 -5.46
C SER A 319 -3.84 3.09 -5.72
N ALA A 320 -2.51 3.11 -5.57
CA ALA A 320 -1.69 4.30 -5.80
C ALA A 320 -1.80 4.79 -7.26
N LYS A 321 -1.70 3.89 -8.24
CA LYS A 321 -1.91 4.20 -9.67
C LYS A 321 -3.32 4.73 -9.95
N GLY A 322 -4.31 4.19 -9.27
CA GLY A 322 -5.70 4.65 -9.35
C GLY A 322 -5.89 6.07 -8.82
N TYR A 323 -5.23 6.41 -7.70
CA TYR A 323 -5.24 7.78 -7.18
C TYR A 323 -4.63 8.77 -8.17
N GLU A 324 -3.46 8.46 -8.74
CA GLU A 324 -2.83 9.30 -9.77
C GLU A 324 -3.74 9.52 -10.97
N TYR A 325 -4.37 8.45 -11.47
CA TYR A 325 -5.30 8.55 -12.59
C TYR A 325 -6.48 9.49 -12.27
N LEU A 326 -7.08 9.35 -11.10
CA LEU A 326 -8.21 10.17 -10.67
C LEU A 326 -7.80 11.65 -10.50
N ALA A 327 -6.63 11.91 -9.90
CA ALA A 327 -6.10 13.26 -9.73
C ALA A 327 -5.81 13.93 -11.10
N GLU A 328 -5.17 13.21 -12.02
CA GLU A 328 -4.94 13.70 -13.38
C GLU A 328 -6.25 14.08 -14.08
N ARG A 329 -7.25 13.20 -14.02
CA ARG A 329 -8.57 13.44 -14.62
C ARG A 329 -9.30 14.63 -13.98
N ARG A 330 -9.12 14.86 -12.68
CA ARG A 330 -9.66 16.04 -12.00
C ARG A 330 -8.99 17.32 -12.49
N LEU A 331 -7.64 17.36 -12.49
CA LEU A 331 -6.87 18.52 -12.93
C LEU A 331 -7.19 18.87 -14.41
N GLN A 332 -7.31 17.87 -15.28
CA GLN A 332 -7.72 18.07 -16.67
C GLN A 332 -9.11 18.70 -16.80
N ARG A 333 -10.08 18.29 -15.95
CA ARG A 333 -11.43 18.86 -15.97
C ARG A 333 -11.44 20.31 -15.49
N GLU A 334 -10.71 20.60 -14.40
CA GLU A 334 -10.60 21.97 -13.87
C GLU A 334 -9.92 22.92 -14.87
N ALA A 335 -8.90 22.46 -15.60
CA ALA A 335 -8.25 23.27 -16.62
C ALA A 335 -9.14 23.56 -17.85
N ARG A 336 -10.10 22.66 -18.17
CA ARG A 336 -11.07 22.87 -19.24
C ARG A 336 -12.24 23.78 -18.84
N ALA A 337 -12.49 23.93 -17.55
CA ALA A 337 -13.57 24.76 -17.01
C ALA A 337 -13.16 26.22 -16.79
N ARG A 338 -11.86 26.52 -16.88
CA ARG A 338 -11.27 27.88 -16.85
C ARG A 338 -11.14 28.45 -18.27
#